data_3709d42143bea13603783bf8d2de49af
#
_entry.id   3709d42143bea13603783bf8d2de49af
#
_cell.length_a   1.000
_cell.length_b   1.000
_cell.length_c   1.000
_cell.angle_alpha   90.00
_cell.angle_beta   90.00
_cell.angle_gamma   90.00
#
_symmetry.space_group_name_H-M   'P 1'
#
loop_
_entity.id
_entity.type
_entity.pdbx_description
1 polymer ?
#
loop_
_entity_poly.entity_id
_entity_poly.type
_entity_poly.pdbx_seq_one_letter_code
_entity_poly.pdbx_strand_id
1 'polypeptide(L)'
;MKKELFKRFILLITVCMTLIMGGCVEAKDVNATVDSQLPPEPTARPTDTVSFIAAGDNLIHGSIYLQAKNRSENGTYDFDYVYQNTEDYFKSFDVRFINQETIVNSAFPPSTYPQFSTPVEMGDKVVSMGFNVVGTSNNHSYDMGATGVYSSLEYWNSQPVVNMGFYTGDDSKDIKYLTKNNITMAFLAYTYGTNGLNISDPNCPKVINIENFDTIERQVNIAKANADVVIVSCHWGYEDTNEINDLQREVADRLNIMGVDVIIGTHPHVIQTVEWHTNDVNDNKTLICYSLGNFISAQSKANNMIGGLFQFKINKEYDLDGNYKITITEPYFVPTITHYDANYKNIRNYLLKDYTPDLAASHGVVAYDNQFSYNYVENKVYSVIPEEFLLYK
;
A
#
# COMPACT_ATOMS: atom_id res chain seq x y z
N MET A 1 34.70 -49.20 -23.12
CA MET A 1 33.52 -49.70 -22.37
C MET A 1 32.22 -49.01 -22.77
N LYS A 2 31.92 -48.78 -24.05
CA LYS A 2 30.67 -48.15 -24.52
C LYS A 2 30.07 -48.83 -25.77
N LYS A 3 30.41 -50.11 -26.03
CA LYS A 3 29.95 -50.87 -27.24
C LYS A 3 29.21 -52.19 -26.91
N GLU A 4 29.02 -52.56 -25.66
CA GLU A 4 28.38 -53.84 -25.27
C GLU A 4 26.93 -53.67 -24.75
N LEU A 5 26.44 -52.46 -24.52
CA LEU A 5 25.08 -52.24 -24.00
C LEU A 5 24.00 -52.10 -25.11
N PHE A 6 24.40 -52.06 -26.39
CA PHE A 6 23.46 -51.82 -27.51
C PHE A 6 23.00 -53.11 -28.22
N LYS A 7 23.50 -54.26 -27.81
CA LYS A 7 23.16 -55.59 -28.43
C LYS A 7 22.16 -56.45 -27.65
N ARG A 8 21.63 -55.98 -26.53
CA ARG A 8 20.64 -56.76 -25.74
C ARG A 8 19.22 -56.25 -25.78
N PHE A 9 18.93 -55.25 -26.61
CA PHE A 9 17.57 -54.68 -26.72
C PHE A 9 16.81 -55.03 -28.01
N ILE A 10 17.34 -55.90 -28.90
CA ILE A 10 16.76 -56.32 -30.20
C ILE A 10 16.34 -57.79 -30.22
N LEU A 11 16.29 -58.47 -29.09
CA LEU A 11 15.94 -59.91 -29.11
C LEU A 11 14.71 -60.26 -28.27
N LEU A 12 13.69 -59.39 -28.24
CA LEU A 12 12.42 -59.68 -27.54
C LEU A 12 11.14 -59.28 -28.28
N ILE A 13 11.19 -59.11 -29.59
CA ILE A 13 10.00 -58.78 -30.40
C ILE A 13 9.84 -59.78 -31.59
N THR A 14 10.16 -61.01 -31.43
CA THR A 14 9.92 -62.00 -32.49
C THR A 14 9.58 -63.37 -31.92
N VAL A 15 8.56 -63.50 -31.09
CA VAL A 15 7.84 -64.76 -30.83
C VAL A 15 6.47 -64.39 -30.26
N CYS A 16 5.46 -64.20 -31.12
CA CYS A 16 4.06 -64.38 -30.84
C CYS A 16 3.25 -64.09 -32.12
N MET A 17 3.54 -64.85 -33.18
CA MET A 17 2.64 -65.03 -34.30
C MET A 17 2.62 -66.50 -34.67
N THR A 18 1.69 -67.23 -34.10
CA THR A 18 1.03 -68.39 -34.75
C THR A 18 -0.04 -68.94 -33.80
N LEU A 19 -1.16 -69.29 -34.42
CA LEU A 19 -2.31 -70.06 -33.91
C LEU A 19 -3.49 -69.22 -33.38
N ILE A 20 -4.41 -68.85 -34.28
CA ILE A 20 -5.82 -69.16 -34.13
C ILE A 20 -6.44 -69.30 -35.49
N MET A 21 -6.77 -70.52 -35.81
CA MET A 21 -7.72 -70.94 -36.93
C MET A 21 -9.07 -71.23 -36.26
N GLY A 22 -10.13 -70.64 -36.81
CA GLY A 22 -11.41 -71.26 -36.80
C GLY A 22 -12.43 -70.86 -35.75
N GLY A 23 -13.39 -70.09 -36.13
CA GLY A 23 -14.64 -69.86 -35.44
C GLY A 23 -15.46 -68.75 -36.06
N CYS A 24 -16.30 -69.14 -37.07
CA CYS A 24 -17.37 -68.25 -37.57
C CYS A 24 -18.41 -68.04 -36.47
N VAL A 25 -18.53 -66.77 -35.98
CA VAL A 25 -19.70 -66.33 -35.21
C VAL A 25 -20.25 -65.08 -35.93
N GLU A 26 -21.52 -65.09 -36.21
CA GLU A 26 -22.28 -64.02 -36.90
C GLU A 26 -22.06 -62.66 -36.20
N ALA A 27 -21.73 -61.69 -37.02
CA ALA A 27 -21.64 -60.28 -36.60
C ALA A 27 -23.05 -59.73 -36.26
N LYS A 28 -23.37 -59.50 -35.03
CA LYS A 28 -24.41 -58.54 -34.67
C LYS A 28 -23.78 -57.15 -34.71
N ASP A 29 -24.33 -56.33 -35.62
CA ASP A 29 -24.05 -54.87 -35.66
C ASP A 29 -24.37 -54.24 -34.28
N VAL A 30 -23.34 -53.99 -33.47
CA VAL A 30 -23.42 -53.07 -32.34
C VAL A 30 -22.76 -51.78 -32.81
N ASN A 31 -23.56 -50.87 -33.32
CA ASN A 31 -23.18 -49.49 -33.47
C ASN A 31 -22.95 -48.89 -32.05
N ALA A 32 -21.82 -49.19 -31.43
CA ALA A 32 -21.31 -48.42 -30.32
C ALA A 32 -20.64 -47.17 -30.92
N THR A 33 -21.36 -46.07 -30.94
CA THR A 33 -20.75 -44.74 -31.08
C THR A 33 -19.81 -44.58 -29.88
N VAL A 34 -18.54 -44.85 -30.12
CA VAL A 34 -17.47 -44.41 -29.20
C VAL A 34 -17.49 -42.87 -29.27
N ASP A 35 -18.19 -42.29 -28.31
CA ASP A 35 -18.10 -40.87 -28.02
C ASP A 35 -16.67 -40.63 -27.58
N SER A 36 -15.77 -40.32 -28.53
CA SER A 36 -14.40 -39.92 -28.24
C SER A 36 -14.46 -38.50 -27.70
N GLN A 37 -14.84 -38.38 -26.42
CA GLN A 37 -14.60 -37.15 -25.72
C GLN A 37 -13.08 -36.96 -25.70
N LEU A 38 -12.63 -35.99 -26.51
CA LEU A 38 -11.27 -35.47 -26.41
C LEU A 38 -11.05 -35.06 -24.93
N PRO A 39 -9.91 -35.40 -24.35
CA PRO A 39 -9.60 -34.90 -23.02
C PRO A 39 -9.79 -33.37 -23.00
N PRO A 40 -10.38 -32.81 -21.95
CA PRO A 40 -10.58 -31.37 -21.87
C PRO A 40 -9.24 -30.66 -22.14
N GLU A 41 -9.28 -29.62 -22.96
CA GLU A 41 -8.09 -28.81 -23.20
C GLU A 41 -7.54 -28.32 -21.89
N PRO A 42 -6.22 -28.32 -21.70
CA PRO A 42 -5.62 -27.78 -20.51
C PRO A 42 -6.04 -26.31 -20.35
N THR A 43 -6.64 -26.00 -19.20
CA THR A 43 -7.01 -24.62 -18.87
C THR A 43 -5.93 -24.00 -17.99
N ALA A 44 -5.59 -22.74 -18.24
CA ALA A 44 -4.67 -22.01 -17.36
C ALA A 44 -5.24 -21.97 -15.92
N ARG A 45 -4.35 -21.92 -14.93
CA ARG A 45 -4.74 -21.71 -13.53
C ARG A 45 -5.50 -20.38 -13.43
N PRO A 46 -6.55 -20.26 -12.58
CA PRO A 46 -7.22 -18.99 -12.32
C PRO A 46 -6.24 -17.92 -11.82
N THR A 47 -6.48 -16.68 -12.23
CA THR A 47 -5.72 -15.50 -11.76
C THR A 47 -5.88 -15.32 -10.24
N ASP A 48 -4.77 -15.21 -9.52
CA ASP A 48 -4.77 -14.76 -8.13
C ASP A 48 -4.82 -13.22 -8.11
N THR A 49 -5.66 -12.65 -7.25
CA THR A 49 -5.85 -11.19 -7.16
C THR A 49 -5.78 -10.72 -5.72
N VAL A 50 -5.08 -9.60 -5.50
CA VAL A 50 -5.05 -8.84 -4.24
C VAL A 50 -5.63 -7.45 -4.50
N SER A 51 -6.61 -7.06 -3.69
CA SER A 51 -7.12 -5.69 -3.64
C SER A 51 -6.31 -4.88 -2.62
N PHE A 52 -5.78 -3.73 -3.06
CA PHE A 52 -4.93 -2.84 -2.26
C PHE A 52 -5.59 -1.47 -2.10
N ILE A 53 -5.45 -0.88 -0.90
CA ILE A 53 -5.83 0.51 -0.63
C ILE A 53 -4.80 1.18 0.28
N ALA A 54 -4.48 2.43 -0.01
CA ALA A 54 -3.59 3.28 0.78
C ALA A 54 -4.32 4.53 1.27
N ALA A 55 -4.06 4.92 2.51
CA ALA A 55 -4.45 6.18 3.12
C ALA A 55 -3.21 7.04 3.41
N GLY A 56 -3.37 8.37 3.31
CA GLY A 56 -2.29 9.35 3.49
C GLY A 56 -1.91 9.61 4.94
N ASP A 57 -1.58 10.86 5.23
CA ASP A 57 -0.99 11.29 6.49
C ASP A 57 -2.01 11.22 7.64
N ASN A 58 -1.78 10.29 8.56
CA ASN A 58 -2.51 10.19 9.82
C ASN A 58 -1.80 11.09 10.85
N LEU A 59 -2.12 12.38 10.83
CA LEU A 59 -1.44 13.45 11.55
C LEU A 59 -2.24 13.88 12.78
N ILE A 60 -1.92 13.29 13.93
CA ILE A 60 -2.73 13.39 15.15
C ILE A 60 -2.38 14.62 15.97
N HIS A 61 -3.01 15.75 15.61
CA HIS A 61 -2.90 17.00 16.37
C HIS A 61 -3.58 16.95 17.74
N GLY A 62 -3.24 17.91 18.60
CA GLY A 62 -3.79 18.05 19.95
C GLY A 62 -5.31 18.08 20.01
N SER A 63 -5.94 18.81 19.10
CA SER A 63 -7.40 18.88 19.01
C SER A 63 -8.05 17.53 18.70
N ILE A 64 -7.37 16.60 18.03
CA ILE A 64 -7.86 15.26 17.74
C ILE A 64 -7.81 14.37 18.99
N TYR A 65 -6.62 14.20 19.61
CA TYR A 65 -6.51 13.31 20.77
C TYR A 65 -7.19 13.86 22.03
N LEU A 66 -7.27 15.20 22.22
CA LEU A 66 -8.01 15.78 23.34
C LEU A 66 -9.53 15.51 23.21
N GLN A 67 -10.07 15.56 22.02
CA GLN A 67 -11.48 15.21 21.78
C GLN A 67 -11.72 13.70 21.94
N ALA A 68 -10.78 12.87 21.50
CA ALA A 68 -10.84 11.42 21.74
C ALA A 68 -10.83 11.11 23.24
N LYS A 69 -10.00 11.82 24.03
CA LYS A 69 -9.99 11.70 25.48
C LYS A 69 -11.32 12.10 26.11
N ASN A 70 -11.93 13.19 25.63
CA ASN A 70 -13.22 13.66 26.15
C ASN A 70 -14.42 12.76 25.80
N ARG A 71 -14.29 11.92 24.76
CA ARG A 71 -15.31 10.93 24.38
C ARG A 71 -15.19 9.63 25.18
N SER A 72 -13.99 9.34 25.68
CA SER A 72 -13.75 8.11 26.44
C SER A 72 -14.32 8.21 27.86
N GLU A 73 -15.07 7.19 28.25
CA GLU A 73 -15.63 7.08 29.62
C GLU A 73 -14.60 6.59 30.64
N ASN A 74 -13.50 5.96 30.18
CA ASN A 74 -12.51 5.29 31.03
C ASN A 74 -11.19 6.05 31.20
N GLY A 75 -11.12 7.30 30.71
CA GLY A 75 -9.90 8.11 30.76
C GLY A 75 -8.82 7.72 29.75
N THR A 76 -9.14 6.79 28.80
CA THR A 76 -8.35 6.43 27.63
C THR A 76 -8.66 7.39 26.47
N TYR A 77 -8.48 6.96 25.22
CA TYR A 77 -8.76 7.79 24.03
C TYR A 77 -9.68 7.02 23.07
N ASP A 78 -10.86 7.59 22.78
CA ASP A 78 -11.81 7.04 21.81
C ASP A 78 -11.70 7.81 20.48
N PHE A 79 -11.15 7.15 19.45
CA PHE A 79 -10.97 7.67 18.10
C PHE A 79 -12.06 7.24 17.12
N ASP A 80 -13.08 6.50 17.53
CA ASP A 80 -14.11 5.98 16.62
C ASP A 80 -14.79 7.08 15.82
N TYR A 81 -15.13 8.18 16.48
CA TYR A 81 -15.78 9.32 15.84
C TYR A 81 -14.97 9.91 14.68
N VAL A 82 -13.65 9.84 14.74
CA VAL A 82 -12.75 10.44 13.73
C VAL A 82 -12.92 9.76 12.38
N TYR A 83 -13.11 8.43 12.37
CA TYR A 83 -13.10 7.61 11.14
C TYR A 83 -14.45 6.98 10.80
N GLN A 84 -15.50 7.22 11.59
CA GLN A 84 -16.80 6.56 11.47
C GLN A 84 -17.45 6.63 10.07
N ASN A 85 -17.14 7.67 9.28
CA ASN A 85 -17.72 7.85 7.94
C ASN A 85 -16.89 7.20 6.83
N THR A 86 -15.70 6.67 7.14
CA THR A 86 -14.78 6.08 6.15
C THR A 86 -14.33 4.66 6.49
N GLU A 87 -14.42 4.23 7.75
CA GLU A 87 -13.88 2.93 8.18
C GLU A 87 -14.48 1.74 7.43
N ASP A 88 -15.77 1.78 7.09
CA ASP A 88 -16.43 0.70 6.35
C ASP A 88 -15.90 0.54 4.92
N TYR A 89 -15.35 1.61 4.34
CA TYR A 89 -14.79 1.56 2.99
C TYR A 89 -13.58 0.62 2.90
N PHE A 90 -12.80 0.51 3.96
CA PHE A 90 -11.61 -0.34 3.98
C PHE A 90 -11.93 -1.84 4.01
N LYS A 91 -13.11 -2.26 4.47
CA LYS A 91 -13.46 -3.67 4.72
C LYS A 91 -13.35 -4.57 3.50
N SER A 92 -13.48 -4.01 2.29
CA SER A 92 -13.46 -4.76 1.03
C SER A 92 -12.05 -5.01 0.46
N PHE A 93 -11.00 -4.54 1.12
CA PHE A 93 -9.62 -4.65 0.62
C PHE A 93 -8.82 -5.70 1.40
N ASP A 94 -7.94 -6.43 0.70
CA ASP A 94 -7.05 -7.43 1.29
C ASP A 94 -5.85 -6.80 1.99
N VAL A 95 -5.28 -5.75 1.38
CA VAL A 95 -4.12 -5.01 1.88
C VAL A 95 -4.49 -3.54 2.05
N ARG A 96 -4.25 -3.02 3.26
CA ARG A 96 -4.64 -1.68 3.68
C ARG A 96 -3.43 -0.99 4.30
N PHE A 97 -2.91 0.00 3.59
CA PHE A 97 -1.76 0.81 3.99
C PHE A 97 -2.21 2.15 4.58
N ILE A 98 -1.49 2.62 5.61
CA ILE A 98 -1.60 3.98 6.16
C ILE A 98 -0.22 4.55 6.47
N ASN A 99 0.00 5.83 6.16
CA ASN A 99 1.14 6.57 6.70
C ASN A 99 0.78 7.07 8.11
N GLN A 100 1.30 6.39 9.15
CA GLN A 100 1.19 6.87 10.53
C GLN A 100 2.27 7.92 10.77
N GLU A 101 1.96 9.17 10.52
CA GLU A 101 2.97 10.23 10.52
C GLU A 101 3.41 10.62 11.92
N THR A 102 2.48 10.69 12.87
CA THR A 102 2.80 11.00 14.26
C THR A 102 3.14 9.73 15.03
N ILE A 103 4.29 9.75 15.73
CA ILE A 103 4.83 8.56 16.40
C ILE A 103 3.92 8.03 17.52
N VAL A 104 3.38 6.82 17.32
CA VAL A 104 2.59 6.11 18.34
C VAL A 104 3.52 5.48 19.36
N ASN A 105 3.35 5.82 20.64
CA ASN A 105 4.18 5.28 21.71
C ASN A 105 3.47 5.36 23.08
N SER A 106 3.92 4.56 24.04
CA SER A 106 3.47 4.56 25.43
C SER A 106 4.48 5.20 26.40
N ALA A 107 5.67 5.58 25.91
CA ALA A 107 6.74 6.08 26.76
C ALA A 107 6.55 7.54 27.17
N PHE A 108 5.79 8.32 26.39
CA PHE A 108 5.56 9.72 26.61
C PHE A 108 4.07 10.06 26.63
N PRO A 109 3.64 11.07 27.40
CA PRO A 109 2.29 11.57 27.30
C PRO A 109 2.04 12.15 25.90
N PRO A 110 0.78 12.18 25.43
CA PRO A 110 0.45 12.78 24.14
C PRO A 110 0.88 14.25 24.06
N SER A 111 1.46 14.60 22.90
CA SER A 111 1.86 15.97 22.55
C SER A 111 1.50 16.28 21.10
N THR A 112 1.51 17.56 20.75
CA THR A 112 1.17 18.08 19.43
C THR A 112 2.35 18.84 18.82
N TYR A 113 2.15 19.43 17.63
CA TYR A 113 3.16 20.24 16.95
C TYR A 113 3.94 21.15 17.93
N PRO A 114 5.28 21.29 17.78
CA PRO A 114 6.11 20.77 16.67
C PRO A 114 6.64 19.33 16.86
N GLN A 115 6.49 18.72 18.02
CA GLN A 115 6.92 17.34 18.30
C GLN A 115 5.74 16.53 18.81
N PHE A 116 5.36 15.53 18.01
CA PHE A 116 4.18 14.72 18.28
C PHE A 116 4.51 13.50 19.13
N SER A 117 3.61 13.20 20.05
CA SER A 117 3.50 11.91 20.73
C SER A 117 2.05 11.47 20.66
N THR A 118 1.79 10.34 20.05
CA THR A 118 0.44 9.84 19.81
C THR A 118 0.15 8.66 20.73
N PRO A 119 -1.01 8.64 21.43
CA PRO A 119 -1.35 7.55 22.34
C PRO A 119 -1.57 6.24 21.58
N VAL A 120 -1.29 5.10 22.23
CA VAL A 120 -1.38 3.75 21.61
C VAL A 120 -2.78 3.40 21.15
N GLU A 121 -3.82 3.97 21.74
CA GLU A 121 -5.21 3.79 21.34
C GLU A 121 -5.48 4.28 19.89
N MET A 122 -4.68 5.20 19.37
CA MET A 122 -4.73 5.53 17.95
C MET A 122 -4.22 4.37 17.10
N GLY A 123 -3.15 3.72 17.51
CA GLY A 123 -2.68 2.51 16.85
C GLY A 123 -3.70 1.38 16.92
N ASP A 124 -4.37 1.20 18.08
CA ASP A 124 -5.46 0.23 18.25
C ASP A 124 -6.61 0.54 17.28
N LYS A 125 -6.95 1.82 17.10
CA LYS A 125 -7.96 2.24 16.12
C LYS A 125 -7.53 1.92 14.69
N VAL A 126 -6.29 2.21 14.32
CA VAL A 126 -5.73 1.87 12.99
C VAL A 126 -5.85 0.36 12.73
N VAL A 127 -5.46 -0.47 13.70
CA VAL A 127 -5.58 -1.94 13.60
C VAL A 127 -7.05 -2.37 13.50
N SER A 128 -7.95 -1.80 14.29
CA SER A 128 -9.38 -2.14 14.29
C SER A 128 -10.09 -1.82 12.97
N MET A 129 -9.65 -0.77 12.27
CA MET A 129 -10.10 -0.46 10.90
C MET A 129 -9.56 -1.45 9.86
N GLY A 130 -8.67 -2.37 10.29
CA GLY A 130 -8.11 -3.44 9.48
C GLY A 130 -6.89 -3.02 8.66
N PHE A 131 -6.25 -1.89 8.94
CA PHE A 131 -4.95 -1.59 8.36
C PHE A 131 -3.95 -2.67 8.77
N ASN A 132 -3.28 -3.25 7.79
CA ASN A 132 -2.34 -4.36 7.97
C ASN A 132 -0.94 -4.04 7.45
N VAL A 133 -0.74 -2.83 6.89
CA VAL A 133 0.57 -2.26 6.52
C VAL A 133 0.63 -0.83 7.04
N VAL A 134 1.62 -0.53 7.88
CA VAL A 134 1.79 0.78 8.52
C VAL A 134 3.16 1.35 8.18
N GLY A 135 3.17 2.49 7.49
CA GLY A 135 4.38 3.27 7.22
C GLY A 135 4.69 4.19 8.39
N THR A 136 5.93 4.14 8.88
CA THR A 136 6.43 4.96 10.01
C THR A 136 7.72 5.71 9.70
N SER A 137 8.15 5.73 8.43
CA SER A 137 9.30 6.51 7.95
C SER A 137 8.81 7.86 7.43
N ASN A 138 8.96 8.90 8.25
CA ASN A 138 8.51 10.25 7.95
C ASN A 138 9.33 11.29 8.75
N ASN A 139 9.04 12.58 8.57
CA ASN A 139 9.74 13.66 9.25
C ASN A 139 9.51 13.71 10.77
N HIS A 140 8.42 13.08 11.28
CA HIS A 140 8.09 12.98 12.71
C HIS A 140 8.54 11.69 13.38
N SER A 141 9.27 10.83 12.67
CA SER A 141 9.76 9.54 13.20
C SER A 141 10.63 9.67 14.44
N TYR A 142 11.32 10.81 14.62
CA TYR A 142 12.25 11.03 15.72
C TYR A 142 11.76 12.03 16.78
N ASP A 143 10.52 12.47 16.73
CA ASP A 143 9.97 13.49 17.62
C ASP A 143 10.16 13.17 19.12
N MET A 144 10.10 11.89 19.47
CA MET A 144 10.28 11.41 20.85
C MET A 144 11.66 10.74 21.08
N GLY A 145 12.63 11.01 20.21
CA GLY A 145 13.99 10.47 20.31
C GLY A 145 14.04 8.95 20.31
N ALA A 146 15.18 8.38 20.71
CA ALA A 146 15.38 6.91 20.70
C ALA A 146 14.35 6.18 21.58
N THR A 147 13.99 6.71 22.75
CA THR A 147 12.99 6.11 23.63
C THR A 147 11.63 6.00 22.95
N GLY A 148 11.22 7.04 22.22
CA GLY A 148 9.98 7.01 21.43
C GLY A 148 10.02 5.98 20.32
N VAL A 149 11.14 5.89 19.59
CA VAL A 149 11.33 4.89 18.52
C VAL A 149 11.25 3.46 19.08
N TYR A 150 11.94 3.16 20.18
CA TYR A 150 11.86 1.82 20.79
C TYR A 150 10.44 1.50 21.26
N SER A 151 9.76 2.43 21.92
CA SER A 151 8.37 2.23 22.36
C SER A 151 7.40 2.07 21.21
N SER A 152 7.58 2.82 20.13
CA SER A 152 6.77 2.68 18.91
C SER A 152 6.97 1.33 18.25
N LEU A 153 8.21 0.88 18.11
CA LEU A 153 8.52 -0.43 17.54
C LEU A 153 8.01 -1.57 18.41
N GLU A 154 8.13 -1.48 19.74
CA GLU A 154 7.55 -2.44 20.66
C GLU A 154 6.04 -2.55 20.48
N TYR A 155 5.34 -1.42 20.40
CA TYR A 155 3.91 -1.37 20.16
C TYR A 155 3.54 -2.02 18.81
N TRP A 156 4.10 -1.54 17.70
CA TRP A 156 3.73 -2.05 16.36
C TRP A 156 4.12 -3.52 16.15
N ASN A 157 5.23 -3.98 16.73
CA ASN A 157 5.63 -5.39 16.68
C ASN A 157 4.69 -6.31 17.49
N SER A 158 3.93 -5.76 18.43
CA SER A 158 2.89 -6.51 19.15
C SER A 158 1.56 -6.62 18.39
N GLN A 159 1.40 -5.83 17.32
CA GLN A 159 0.18 -5.78 16.52
C GLN A 159 0.25 -6.72 15.30
N PRO A 160 -0.89 -7.21 14.79
CA PRO A 160 -0.94 -8.07 13.61
C PRO A 160 -0.77 -7.28 12.30
N VAL A 161 0.24 -6.42 12.21
CA VAL A 161 0.51 -5.54 11.07
C VAL A 161 1.95 -5.66 10.59
N VAL A 162 2.17 -5.36 9.33
CA VAL A 162 3.49 -5.11 8.77
C VAL A 162 3.85 -3.65 9.07
N ASN A 163 4.79 -3.43 9.99
CA ASN A 163 5.34 -2.09 10.25
C ASN A 163 6.62 -1.91 9.44
N MET A 164 6.67 -0.87 8.60
CA MET A 164 7.83 -0.54 7.78
C MET A 164 8.32 0.88 8.02
N GLY A 165 9.64 1.08 7.87
CA GLY A 165 10.23 2.43 7.89
C GLY A 165 11.39 2.61 8.86
N PHE A 166 11.50 1.77 9.90
CA PHE A 166 12.69 1.75 10.75
C PHE A 166 13.58 0.57 10.39
N TYR A 167 14.87 0.84 10.19
CA TYR A 167 15.86 -0.10 9.72
C TYR A 167 17.00 -0.29 10.73
N THR A 168 17.34 -1.56 10.98
CA THR A 168 18.41 -1.96 11.91
C THR A 168 19.76 -2.08 11.21
N GLY A 169 19.77 -2.08 9.88
CA GLY A 169 20.91 -2.38 9.03
C GLY A 169 21.03 -3.87 8.67
N ASP A 170 20.05 -4.69 9.08
CA ASP A 170 19.91 -6.11 8.68
C ASP A 170 18.75 -6.21 7.67
N ASP A 171 19.06 -6.10 6.39
CA ASP A 171 18.06 -6.10 5.32
C ASP A 171 17.14 -7.33 5.37
N SER A 172 17.59 -8.46 5.90
CA SER A 172 16.76 -9.66 6.04
C SER A 172 15.60 -9.49 7.04
N LYS A 173 15.70 -8.53 7.95
CA LYS A 173 14.67 -8.17 8.94
C LYS A 173 13.98 -6.88 8.61
N ASP A 174 14.67 -5.99 7.93
CA ASP A 174 14.24 -4.61 7.68
C ASP A 174 13.27 -4.52 6.48
N ILE A 175 13.51 -5.31 5.42
CA ILE A 175 12.57 -5.44 4.31
C ILE A 175 11.36 -6.25 4.79
N LYS A 176 10.18 -5.69 4.67
CA LYS A 176 8.95 -6.33 5.15
C LYS A 176 8.20 -7.01 4.02
N TYR A 177 7.63 -8.16 4.31
CA TYR A 177 6.87 -8.95 3.33
C TYR A 177 5.48 -9.28 3.86
N LEU A 178 4.51 -9.29 2.96
CA LEU A 178 3.16 -9.79 3.20
C LEU A 178 2.73 -10.64 2.01
N THR A 179 2.36 -11.88 2.27
CA THR A 179 1.77 -12.76 1.26
C THR A 179 0.26 -12.81 1.45
N LYS A 180 -0.47 -12.51 0.40
CA LYS A 180 -1.93 -12.60 0.36
C LYS A 180 -2.35 -13.19 -0.98
N ASN A 181 -3.29 -14.13 -0.98
CA ASN A 181 -3.80 -14.76 -2.20
C ASN A 181 -2.69 -15.21 -3.17
N ASN A 182 -1.64 -15.89 -2.66
CA ASN A 182 -0.44 -16.35 -3.39
C ASN A 182 0.38 -15.24 -4.08
N ILE A 183 0.20 -13.99 -3.71
CA ILE A 183 1.00 -12.85 -4.16
C ILE A 183 1.82 -12.35 -2.97
N THR A 184 3.14 -12.36 -3.11
CA THR A 184 4.06 -11.83 -2.09
C THR A 184 4.44 -10.41 -2.46
N MET A 185 4.14 -9.47 -1.57
CA MET A 185 4.49 -8.06 -1.69
C MET A 185 5.63 -7.72 -0.74
N ALA A 186 6.65 -7.01 -1.23
CA ALA A 186 7.69 -6.41 -0.40
C ALA A 186 7.36 -4.93 -0.15
N PHE A 187 7.62 -4.48 1.08
CA PHE A 187 7.32 -3.12 1.52
C PHE A 187 8.58 -2.43 2.03
N LEU A 188 8.85 -1.24 1.50
CA LEU A 188 9.97 -0.37 1.85
C LEU A 188 9.44 1.05 2.10
N ALA A 189 10.06 1.81 2.99
CA ALA A 189 9.65 3.19 3.25
C ALA A 189 10.87 4.08 3.51
N TYR A 190 10.88 5.27 2.90
CA TYR A 190 11.97 6.24 2.93
C TYR A 190 11.42 7.64 3.17
N THR A 191 12.23 8.51 3.79
CA THR A 191 11.84 9.89 4.10
C THR A 191 12.90 10.89 3.66
N TYR A 192 12.48 12.09 3.30
CA TYR A 192 13.38 13.21 2.96
C TYR A 192 14.18 13.70 4.18
N GLY A 193 13.70 13.46 5.38
CA GLY A 193 14.34 13.96 6.59
C GLY A 193 13.54 13.69 7.87
N THR A 194 14.02 14.26 8.98
CA THR A 194 13.49 14.07 10.34
C THR A 194 13.39 15.39 11.09
N ASN A 195 12.97 16.47 10.42
CA ASN A 195 12.88 17.84 10.99
C ASN A 195 14.16 18.31 11.69
N GLY A 196 15.33 17.85 11.19
CA GLY A 196 16.63 18.16 11.79
C GLY A 196 16.95 17.39 13.07
N LEU A 197 16.07 16.49 13.52
CA LEU A 197 16.31 15.63 14.66
C LEU A 197 17.20 14.45 14.29
N ASN A 198 18.09 14.06 15.21
CA ASN A 198 18.99 12.93 15.06
C ASN A 198 18.97 12.06 16.31
N ILE A 199 19.15 10.76 16.12
CA ILE A 199 19.27 9.79 17.19
C ILE A 199 20.74 9.38 17.32
N SER A 200 21.34 9.69 18.47
CA SER A 200 22.75 9.37 18.74
C SER A 200 22.99 7.92 19.19
N ASP A 201 21.97 7.21 19.65
CA ASP A 201 22.07 5.80 20.01
C ASP A 201 22.36 4.96 18.74
N PRO A 202 23.56 4.30 18.67
CA PRO A 202 23.94 3.52 17.50
C PRO A 202 23.07 2.25 17.32
N ASN A 203 22.44 1.77 18.38
CA ASN A 203 21.61 0.56 18.36
C ASN A 203 20.14 0.85 18.03
N CYS A 204 19.74 2.10 18.09
CA CYS A 204 18.38 2.48 17.75
C CYS A 204 18.16 2.34 16.23
N PRO A 205 17.11 1.65 15.79
CA PRO A 205 16.74 1.60 14.36
C PRO A 205 16.56 3.00 13.79
N LYS A 206 16.95 3.18 12.51
CA LYS A 206 16.97 4.46 11.83
C LYS A 206 15.98 4.48 10.67
N VAL A 207 15.46 5.66 10.36
CA VAL A 207 14.86 5.87 9.03
C VAL A 207 15.97 6.08 7.99
N ILE A 208 15.69 5.71 6.75
CA ILE A 208 16.62 5.90 5.62
C ILE A 208 16.21 7.16 4.87
N ASN A 209 17.19 8.04 4.64
CA ASN A 209 16.99 9.20 3.78
C ASN A 209 16.75 8.76 2.34
N ILE A 210 15.77 9.38 1.69
CA ILE A 210 15.32 9.04 0.33
C ILE A 210 16.39 9.26 -0.76
N GLU A 211 17.46 10.01 -0.45
CA GLU A 211 18.60 10.23 -1.34
C GLU A 211 19.74 9.21 -1.11
N ASN A 212 19.58 8.27 -0.16
CA ASN A 212 20.56 7.20 0.06
C ASN A 212 20.36 6.06 -0.96
N PHE A 213 20.60 6.39 -2.23
CA PHE A 213 20.32 5.51 -3.36
C PHE A 213 21.09 4.18 -3.31
N ASP A 214 22.32 4.15 -2.78
CA ASP A 214 23.08 2.89 -2.65
C ASP A 214 22.38 1.89 -1.74
N THR A 215 21.83 2.37 -0.62
CA THR A 215 21.06 1.52 0.31
C THR A 215 19.72 1.13 -0.28
N ILE A 216 19.03 2.07 -0.92
CA ILE A 216 17.73 1.85 -1.55
C ILE A 216 17.85 0.80 -2.66
N GLU A 217 18.82 0.95 -3.57
CA GLU A 217 19.05 0.02 -4.67
C GLU A 217 19.33 -1.40 -4.14
N ARG A 218 20.20 -1.53 -3.14
CA ARG A 218 20.48 -2.82 -2.50
C ARG A 218 19.21 -3.45 -1.95
N GLN A 219 18.38 -2.68 -1.22
CA GLN A 219 17.14 -3.18 -0.62
C GLN A 219 16.08 -3.53 -1.67
N VAL A 220 15.92 -2.72 -2.70
CA VAL A 220 15.00 -3.01 -3.82
C VAL A 220 15.42 -4.28 -4.54
N ASN A 221 16.72 -4.48 -4.80
CA ASN A 221 17.22 -5.70 -5.44
C ASN A 221 16.94 -6.95 -4.59
N ILE A 222 17.10 -6.87 -3.26
CA ILE A 222 16.76 -7.96 -2.34
C ILE A 222 15.22 -8.19 -2.34
N ALA A 223 14.43 -7.13 -2.30
CA ALA A 223 12.98 -7.20 -2.33
C ALA A 223 12.47 -7.91 -3.60
N LYS A 224 12.98 -7.51 -4.78
CA LYS A 224 12.64 -8.13 -6.08
C LYS A 224 13.00 -9.60 -6.17
N ALA A 225 14.09 -10.03 -5.52
CA ALA A 225 14.50 -11.43 -5.51
C ALA A 225 13.58 -12.31 -4.64
N ASN A 226 12.76 -11.71 -3.75
CA ASN A 226 11.96 -12.43 -2.74
C ASN A 226 10.46 -12.11 -2.78
N ALA A 227 10.02 -11.26 -3.69
CA ALA A 227 8.61 -10.87 -3.81
C ALA A 227 8.15 -10.82 -5.27
N ASP A 228 6.85 -10.93 -5.46
CA ASP A 228 6.20 -10.75 -6.76
C ASP A 228 6.04 -9.26 -7.11
N VAL A 229 5.89 -8.39 -6.09
CA VAL A 229 5.64 -6.95 -6.22
C VAL A 229 6.44 -6.18 -5.18
N VAL A 230 7.05 -5.07 -5.57
CA VAL A 230 7.77 -4.14 -4.67
C VAL A 230 7.02 -2.83 -4.57
N ILE A 231 6.60 -2.49 -3.34
CA ILE A 231 5.86 -1.27 -3.02
C ILE A 231 6.72 -0.39 -2.11
N VAL A 232 6.94 0.86 -2.53
CA VAL A 232 7.76 1.83 -1.78
C VAL A 232 6.89 2.99 -1.32
N SER A 233 6.92 3.29 -0.02
CA SER A 233 6.35 4.53 0.52
C SER A 233 7.43 5.60 0.56
N CYS A 234 7.13 6.77 -0.01
CA CYS A 234 8.04 7.92 -0.07
C CYS A 234 7.41 9.10 0.67
N HIS A 235 8.03 9.50 1.79
CA HIS A 235 7.65 10.71 2.52
C HIS A 235 8.53 11.87 2.02
N TRP A 236 8.03 12.67 1.07
CA TRP A 236 8.80 13.54 0.21
C TRP A 236 8.07 14.81 -0.25
N GLY A 237 8.76 15.70 -0.96
CA GLY A 237 8.19 16.91 -1.56
C GLY A 237 8.21 18.11 -0.61
N TYR A 238 7.42 19.12 -0.92
CA TYR A 238 7.23 20.31 -0.08
C TYR A 238 5.80 20.37 0.45
N GLU A 239 5.65 20.80 1.70
CA GLU A 239 4.34 21.00 2.29
C GLU A 239 3.52 22.05 1.51
N ASP A 240 2.20 21.87 1.50
CA ASP A 240 1.20 22.81 0.98
C ASP A 240 1.23 23.05 -0.54
N THR A 241 1.99 22.28 -1.32
CA THR A 241 2.02 22.42 -2.78
C THR A 241 1.53 21.17 -3.51
N ASN A 242 0.63 21.37 -4.49
CA ASN A 242 0.17 20.29 -5.36
C ASN A 242 1.17 19.95 -6.48
N GLU A 243 2.21 20.78 -6.65
CA GLU A 243 3.23 20.58 -7.68
C GLU A 243 4.31 19.59 -7.23
N ILE A 244 4.74 18.74 -8.15
CA ILE A 244 5.83 17.80 -7.93
C ILE A 244 7.16 18.55 -8.07
N ASN A 245 8.06 18.40 -7.10
CA ASN A 245 9.40 19.00 -7.17
C ASN A 245 10.42 18.09 -7.87
N ASP A 246 11.62 18.64 -8.14
CA ASP A 246 12.68 17.93 -8.86
C ASP A 246 13.18 16.69 -8.11
N LEU A 247 13.26 16.74 -6.77
CA LEU A 247 13.65 15.59 -5.96
C LEU A 247 12.64 14.43 -6.10
N GLN A 248 11.34 14.74 -6.06
CA GLN A 248 10.30 13.72 -6.25
C GLN A 248 10.43 13.06 -7.63
N ARG A 249 10.72 13.85 -8.68
CA ARG A 249 10.93 13.31 -10.04
C ARG A 249 12.17 12.44 -10.13
N GLU A 250 13.30 12.90 -9.59
CA GLU A 250 14.56 12.13 -9.57
C GLU A 250 14.39 10.80 -8.84
N VAL A 251 13.78 10.82 -7.65
CA VAL A 251 13.56 9.60 -6.87
C VAL A 251 12.61 8.64 -7.59
N ALA A 252 11.52 9.16 -8.18
CA ALA A 252 10.59 8.35 -8.97
C ALA A 252 11.29 7.66 -10.15
N ASP A 253 12.12 8.40 -10.90
CA ASP A 253 12.92 7.84 -12.00
C ASP A 253 13.85 6.72 -11.53
N ARG A 254 14.61 6.96 -10.45
CA ARG A 254 15.54 5.97 -9.91
C ARG A 254 14.83 4.71 -9.41
N LEU A 255 13.72 4.86 -8.68
CA LEU A 255 12.94 3.72 -8.20
C LEU A 255 12.31 2.93 -9.37
N ASN A 256 11.87 3.62 -10.42
CA ASN A 256 11.38 2.95 -11.63
C ASN A 256 12.52 2.17 -12.32
N ILE A 257 13.72 2.76 -12.48
CA ILE A 257 14.91 2.08 -13.06
C ILE A 257 15.28 0.83 -12.23
N MET A 258 15.19 0.91 -10.89
CA MET A 258 15.42 -0.21 -9.99
C MET A 258 14.35 -1.32 -10.12
N GLY A 259 13.20 -1.01 -10.73
CA GLY A 259 12.12 -1.96 -10.97
C GLY A 259 11.10 -2.02 -9.81
N VAL A 260 10.84 -0.90 -9.15
CA VAL A 260 9.73 -0.75 -8.21
C VAL A 260 8.41 -0.73 -8.97
N ASP A 261 7.40 -1.43 -8.47
CA ASP A 261 6.09 -1.55 -9.13
C ASP A 261 5.13 -0.44 -8.72
N VAL A 262 5.14 -0.04 -7.44
CA VAL A 262 4.24 0.99 -6.90
C VAL A 262 4.97 1.94 -5.97
N ILE A 263 4.72 3.25 -6.12
CA ILE A 263 5.18 4.29 -5.19
C ILE A 263 3.96 4.98 -4.57
N ILE A 264 3.95 5.04 -3.23
CA ILE A 264 2.93 5.72 -2.43
C ILE A 264 3.57 6.93 -1.76
N GLY A 265 3.25 8.13 -2.23
CA GLY A 265 3.80 9.38 -1.72
C GLY A 265 2.95 9.99 -0.60
N THR A 266 3.63 10.62 0.35
CA THR A 266 3.08 11.30 1.53
C THR A 266 3.93 12.52 1.88
N HIS A 267 3.59 13.33 2.87
CA HIS A 267 4.26 14.54 3.36
C HIS A 267 3.70 15.89 2.86
N PRO A 268 3.36 16.13 1.59
CA PRO A 268 2.89 17.47 1.18
C PRO A 268 1.65 17.96 1.93
N HIS A 269 0.94 17.09 2.64
CA HIS A 269 -0.33 17.37 3.32
C HIS A 269 -1.45 17.85 2.40
N VAL A 270 -1.21 17.81 1.11
CA VAL A 270 -2.14 18.08 0.02
C VAL A 270 -1.99 17.00 -1.04
N ILE A 271 -3.05 16.77 -1.81
CA ILE A 271 -3.00 15.79 -2.90
C ILE A 271 -2.03 16.23 -4.00
N GLN A 272 -1.32 15.28 -4.58
CA GLN A 272 -0.54 15.46 -5.81
C GLN A 272 -0.95 14.41 -6.83
N THR A 273 -0.54 14.58 -8.07
CA THR A 273 -0.99 13.75 -9.20
C THR A 273 -0.74 12.26 -9.02
N VAL A 274 -1.46 11.47 -9.82
CA VAL A 274 -1.24 10.03 -10.02
C VAL A 274 -0.81 9.84 -11.47
N GLU A 275 0.17 8.97 -11.70
CA GLU A 275 0.60 8.62 -13.05
C GLU A 275 1.11 7.19 -13.16
N TRP A 276 1.16 6.69 -14.39
CA TRP A 276 2.00 5.59 -14.78
C TRP A 276 3.33 6.14 -15.32
N HIS A 277 4.40 5.88 -14.58
CA HIS A 277 5.73 6.33 -14.92
C HIS A 277 6.52 5.26 -15.68
N THR A 278 7.17 5.66 -16.75
CA THR A 278 8.08 4.83 -17.56
C THR A 278 9.33 5.63 -17.88
N ASN A 279 10.44 4.95 -18.13
CA ASN A 279 11.69 5.57 -18.57
C ASN A 279 12.25 4.86 -19.80
N ASP A 280 13.28 5.43 -20.42
CA ASP A 280 13.93 4.91 -21.63
C ASP A 280 15.03 3.86 -21.33
N VAL A 281 15.27 3.51 -20.06
CA VAL A 281 16.34 2.59 -19.63
C VAL A 281 15.89 1.14 -19.63
N ASN A 282 14.64 0.90 -19.23
CA ASN A 282 14.04 -0.42 -19.18
C ASN A 282 12.52 -0.33 -19.46
N ASP A 283 11.87 -1.47 -19.62
CA ASP A 283 10.42 -1.55 -19.88
C ASP A 283 9.57 -1.50 -18.58
N ASN A 284 10.18 -1.13 -17.44
CA ASN A 284 9.44 -1.10 -16.18
C ASN A 284 8.40 0.03 -16.18
N LYS A 285 7.22 -0.28 -15.66
CA LYS A 285 6.10 0.64 -15.54
C LYS A 285 5.68 0.74 -14.08
N THR A 286 6.00 1.86 -13.44
CA THR A 286 5.69 2.11 -12.04
C THR A 286 4.41 2.92 -11.90
N LEU A 287 3.50 2.44 -11.06
CA LEU A 287 2.30 3.19 -10.67
C LEU A 287 2.66 4.13 -9.51
N ILE A 288 2.49 5.44 -9.69
CA ILE A 288 2.87 6.45 -8.71
C ILE A 288 1.65 7.29 -8.30
N CYS A 289 1.39 7.37 -6.99
CA CYS A 289 0.61 8.45 -6.39
C CYS A 289 1.59 9.35 -5.63
N TYR A 290 1.84 10.57 -6.10
CA TYR A 290 2.88 11.45 -5.55
C TYR A 290 2.56 11.98 -4.16
N SER A 291 1.29 12.22 -3.84
CA SER A 291 0.84 12.51 -2.47
C SER A 291 -0.63 12.19 -2.29
N LEU A 292 -0.91 11.48 -1.22
CA LEU A 292 -2.27 11.20 -0.76
C LEU A 292 -2.89 12.36 0.03
N GLY A 293 -2.09 13.36 0.44
CA GLY A 293 -2.53 14.39 1.37
C GLY A 293 -2.88 13.83 2.75
N ASN A 294 -3.58 14.62 3.54
CA ASN A 294 -4.00 14.20 4.88
C ASN A 294 -5.13 13.18 4.85
N PHE A 295 -4.94 12.04 5.51
CA PHE A 295 -6.07 11.19 5.86
C PHE A 295 -6.87 11.81 7.01
N ILE A 296 -6.17 12.35 8.03
CA ILE A 296 -6.74 13.20 9.07
C ILE A 296 -5.71 14.21 9.58
N SER A 297 -6.12 15.43 9.83
CA SER A 297 -5.29 16.45 10.45
C SER A 297 -6.15 17.52 11.14
N ALA A 298 -5.52 18.48 11.81
CA ALA A 298 -6.17 19.70 12.28
C ALA A 298 -5.42 20.94 11.76
N GLN A 299 -5.00 20.90 10.52
CA GLN A 299 -4.43 22.06 9.83
C GLN A 299 -5.53 23.08 9.46
N SER A 300 -5.17 24.26 8.95
CA SER A 300 -6.09 25.38 8.79
C SER A 300 -6.14 25.98 7.37
N LYS A 301 -5.52 25.34 6.37
CA LYS A 301 -5.62 25.74 4.98
C LYS A 301 -6.65 24.90 4.25
N ALA A 302 -7.42 25.50 3.36
CA ALA A 302 -8.44 24.82 2.55
C ALA A 302 -7.89 23.60 1.82
N ASN A 303 -6.67 23.73 1.24
CA ASN A 303 -6.04 22.66 0.47
C ASN A 303 -5.66 21.45 1.35
N ASN A 304 -5.28 21.65 2.63
CA ASN A 304 -4.95 20.57 3.56
C ASN A 304 -6.16 19.76 4.05
N MET A 305 -7.38 20.25 3.78
CA MET A 305 -8.61 19.51 4.08
C MET A 305 -8.89 18.42 3.05
N ILE A 306 -8.20 18.44 1.91
CA ILE A 306 -8.39 17.50 0.80
C ILE A 306 -7.31 16.44 0.87
N GLY A 307 -7.70 15.19 1.06
CA GLY A 307 -6.86 14.02 0.96
C GLY A 307 -7.41 13.01 -0.03
N GLY A 308 -6.86 11.80 -0.01
CA GLY A 308 -7.35 10.72 -0.85
C GLY A 308 -6.96 9.35 -0.38
N LEU A 309 -7.70 8.37 -0.86
CA LEU A 309 -7.38 6.96 -0.78
C LEU A 309 -6.94 6.52 -2.17
N PHE A 310 -5.86 5.76 -2.24
CA PHE A 310 -5.37 5.23 -3.50
C PHE A 310 -5.55 3.72 -3.52
N GLN A 311 -6.34 3.22 -4.46
CA GLN A 311 -6.67 1.80 -4.56
C GLN A 311 -6.29 1.23 -5.92
N PHE A 312 -5.94 -0.06 -5.96
CA PHE A 312 -5.63 -0.82 -7.16
C PHE A 312 -5.75 -2.32 -6.91
N LYS A 313 -5.69 -3.11 -7.97
CA LYS A 313 -5.58 -4.58 -7.90
C LYS A 313 -4.23 -5.04 -8.39
N ILE A 314 -3.66 -6.04 -7.73
CA ILE A 314 -2.48 -6.78 -8.16
C ILE A 314 -2.97 -8.14 -8.62
N ASN A 315 -2.69 -8.50 -9.87
CA ASN A 315 -3.09 -9.77 -10.45
C ASN A 315 -1.84 -10.61 -10.79
N LYS A 316 -1.89 -11.89 -10.46
CA LYS A 316 -0.90 -12.90 -10.84
C LYS A 316 -1.56 -13.85 -11.83
N GLU A 317 -1.28 -13.63 -13.11
CA GLU A 317 -1.88 -14.33 -14.25
C GLU A 317 -0.97 -15.46 -14.70
N TYR A 318 -1.51 -16.67 -14.83
CA TYR A 318 -0.73 -17.85 -15.20
C TYR A 318 -0.97 -18.26 -16.65
N ASP A 319 0.10 -18.68 -17.33
CA ASP A 319 -0.01 -19.37 -18.62
C ASP A 319 -0.24 -20.90 -18.42
N LEU A 320 -0.38 -21.63 -19.55
CA LEU A 320 -0.60 -23.07 -19.52
C LEU A 320 0.58 -23.88 -18.99
N ASP A 321 1.79 -23.31 -19.04
CA ASP A 321 3.03 -23.92 -18.56
C ASP A 321 3.30 -23.64 -17.07
N GLY A 322 2.45 -22.77 -16.45
CA GLY A 322 2.55 -22.37 -15.05
C GLY A 322 3.50 -21.21 -14.79
N ASN A 323 4.04 -20.56 -15.84
CA ASN A 323 4.72 -19.28 -15.67
C ASN A 323 3.68 -18.22 -15.36
N TYR A 324 4.08 -17.14 -14.72
CA TYR A 324 3.14 -16.07 -14.37
C TYR A 324 3.67 -14.69 -14.74
N LYS A 325 2.71 -13.77 -14.86
CA LYS A 325 2.94 -12.35 -15.03
C LYS A 325 2.18 -11.59 -13.94
N ILE A 326 2.84 -10.59 -13.39
CA ILE A 326 2.18 -9.63 -12.48
C ILE A 326 1.65 -8.44 -13.30
N THR A 327 0.40 -8.07 -13.04
CA THR A 327 -0.22 -6.86 -13.61
C THR A 327 -0.90 -6.07 -12.50
N ILE A 328 -0.80 -4.73 -12.58
CA ILE A 328 -1.51 -3.80 -11.71
C ILE A 328 -2.65 -3.19 -12.53
N THR A 329 -3.86 -3.26 -12.00
CA THR A 329 -5.07 -2.82 -12.70
C THR A 329 -5.98 -2.01 -11.78
N GLU A 330 -6.93 -1.30 -12.36
CA GLU A 330 -7.94 -0.52 -11.64
C GLU A 330 -7.31 0.49 -10.63
N PRO A 331 -6.30 1.28 -11.05
CA PRO A 331 -5.74 2.31 -10.19
C PRO A 331 -6.72 3.47 -10.08
N TYR A 332 -7.27 3.68 -8.87
CA TYR A 332 -8.23 4.76 -8.64
C TYR A 332 -7.85 5.56 -7.40
N PHE A 333 -8.01 6.86 -7.53
CA PHE A 333 -7.94 7.83 -6.44
C PHE A 333 -9.36 8.15 -5.96
N VAL A 334 -9.60 8.01 -4.67
CA VAL A 334 -10.89 8.30 -4.03
C VAL A 334 -10.70 9.49 -3.09
N PRO A 335 -11.18 10.68 -3.46
CA PRO A 335 -10.97 11.87 -2.65
C PRO A 335 -11.64 11.78 -1.27
N THR A 336 -10.95 12.29 -0.25
CA THR A 336 -11.43 12.38 1.13
C THR A 336 -11.37 13.81 1.64
N ILE A 337 -12.16 14.11 2.65
CA ILE A 337 -12.20 15.42 3.30
C ILE A 337 -12.01 15.24 4.79
N THR A 338 -10.98 15.88 5.34
CA THR A 338 -10.92 16.16 6.78
C THR A 338 -11.89 17.28 7.07
N HIS A 339 -12.87 17.04 7.92
CA HIS A 339 -13.86 18.03 8.35
C HIS A 339 -13.77 18.31 9.84
N TYR A 340 -13.92 19.56 10.23
CA TYR A 340 -14.12 19.96 11.62
C TYR A 340 -15.08 21.16 11.70
N ASP A 341 -15.80 21.24 12.81
CA ASP A 341 -16.65 22.38 13.12
C ASP A 341 -15.81 23.56 13.67
N ALA A 342 -16.42 24.71 13.95
CA ALA A 342 -15.74 25.87 14.49
C ALA A 342 -14.83 25.50 15.68
N ASN A 343 -13.64 26.13 15.75
CA ASN A 343 -12.63 25.91 16.77
C ASN A 343 -12.10 24.47 16.82
N TYR A 344 -11.93 23.84 15.64
CA TYR A 344 -11.43 22.47 15.47
C TYR A 344 -12.21 21.41 16.26
N LYS A 345 -13.53 21.59 16.43
CA LYS A 345 -14.38 20.60 17.10
C LYS A 345 -14.85 19.54 16.13
N ASN A 346 -15.16 18.37 16.68
CA ASN A 346 -15.78 17.28 15.94
C ASN A 346 -15.02 16.88 14.67
N ILE A 347 -13.68 16.77 14.79
CA ILE A 347 -12.80 16.41 13.69
C ILE A 347 -13.11 14.99 13.23
N ARG A 348 -13.37 14.82 11.93
CA ARG A 348 -13.71 13.55 11.30
C ARG A 348 -13.41 13.58 9.81
N ASN A 349 -13.23 12.44 9.19
CA ASN A 349 -13.07 12.39 7.74
C ASN A 349 -14.35 11.90 7.03
N TYR A 350 -14.43 12.22 5.75
CA TYR A 350 -15.48 11.81 4.83
C TYR A 350 -14.87 11.37 3.49
N LEU A 351 -15.54 10.46 2.79
CA LEU A 351 -15.34 10.34 1.36
C LEU A 351 -16.02 11.54 0.65
N LEU A 352 -15.40 12.09 -0.39
CA LEU A 352 -15.99 13.25 -1.11
C LEU A 352 -17.40 12.96 -1.64
N LYS A 353 -17.65 11.72 -2.10
CA LYS A 353 -18.98 11.30 -2.58
C LYS A 353 -20.10 11.39 -1.53
N ASP A 354 -19.74 11.37 -0.24
CA ASP A 354 -20.66 11.45 0.90
C ASP A 354 -20.61 12.83 1.59
N TYR A 355 -19.78 13.73 1.07
CA TYR A 355 -19.63 15.10 1.55
C TYR A 355 -20.60 16.02 0.81
N THR A 356 -21.23 16.96 1.53
CA THR A 356 -22.28 17.80 0.96
C THR A 356 -21.89 19.29 0.93
N PRO A 357 -22.52 20.11 0.07
CA PRO A 357 -22.34 21.57 0.11
C PRO A 357 -22.66 22.19 1.46
N ASP A 358 -23.64 21.67 2.21
CA ASP A 358 -23.99 22.15 3.55
C ASP A 358 -22.89 21.83 4.57
N LEU A 359 -22.30 20.64 4.50
CA LEU A 359 -21.12 20.30 5.30
C LEU A 359 -19.94 21.22 4.97
N ALA A 360 -19.67 21.48 3.69
CA ALA A 360 -18.61 22.39 3.28
C ALA A 360 -18.84 23.82 3.81
N ALA A 361 -20.06 24.32 3.74
CA ALA A 361 -20.43 25.65 4.23
C ALA A 361 -20.31 25.77 5.76
N SER A 362 -20.46 24.66 6.50
CA SER A 362 -20.32 24.62 7.96
C SER A 362 -18.91 24.30 8.45
N HIS A 363 -17.98 24.03 7.53
CA HIS A 363 -16.62 23.65 7.89
C HIS A 363 -15.87 24.77 8.62
N GLY A 364 -15.24 24.43 9.75
CA GLY A 364 -14.51 25.42 10.57
C GLY A 364 -13.31 26.06 9.88
N VAL A 365 -12.74 25.41 8.84
CA VAL A 365 -11.62 25.98 8.06
C VAL A 365 -11.98 27.30 7.37
N VAL A 366 -13.26 27.55 7.05
CA VAL A 366 -13.73 28.78 6.39
C VAL A 366 -13.38 30.02 7.22
N ALA A 367 -13.24 29.89 8.54
CA ALA A 367 -12.80 30.97 9.41
C ALA A 367 -11.32 31.35 9.25
N TYR A 368 -10.50 30.45 8.70
CA TYR A 368 -9.05 30.63 8.52
C TYR A 368 -8.71 30.81 7.04
N ASP A 369 -9.42 30.08 6.16
CA ASP A 369 -9.25 30.12 4.70
C ASP A 369 -10.64 30.13 4.04
N ASN A 370 -11.09 31.31 3.66
CA ASN A 370 -12.44 31.55 3.13
C ASN A 370 -12.63 31.05 1.68
N GLN A 371 -11.60 30.52 1.04
CA GLN A 371 -11.72 29.89 -0.28
C GLN A 371 -12.43 28.52 -0.20
N PHE A 372 -12.40 27.86 0.96
CA PHE A 372 -12.97 26.54 1.12
C PHE A 372 -14.48 26.52 0.84
N SER A 373 -14.87 25.67 -0.05
CA SER A 373 -16.25 25.38 -0.42
C SER A 373 -16.32 24.02 -1.11
N TYR A 374 -17.51 23.47 -1.29
CA TYR A 374 -17.69 22.22 -2.04
C TYR A 374 -17.09 22.33 -3.46
N ASN A 375 -17.40 23.41 -4.18
CA ASN A 375 -16.85 23.66 -5.51
C ASN A 375 -15.32 23.83 -5.51
N TYR A 376 -14.75 24.43 -4.46
CA TYR A 376 -13.30 24.53 -4.32
C TYR A 376 -12.67 23.12 -4.25
N VAL A 377 -13.26 22.24 -3.44
CA VAL A 377 -12.80 20.86 -3.30
C VAL A 377 -12.87 20.12 -4.63
N GLU A 378 -14.02 20.13 -5.30
CA GLU A 378 -14.17 19.46 -6.60
C GLU A 378 -13.18 19.99 -7.63
N ASN A 379 -13.10 21.31 -7.81
CA ASN A 379 -12.18 21.93 -8.76
C ASN A 379 -10.71 21.56 -8.44
N LYS A 380 -10.34 21.53 -7.17
CA LYS A 380 -8.98 21.15 -6.77
C LYS A 380 -8.69 19.71 -7.13
N VAL A 381 -9.58 18.77 -6.81
CA VAL A 381 -9.42 17.34 -7.14
C VAL A 381 -9.28 17.16 -8.65
N TYR A 382 -10.18 17.72 -9.46
CA TYR A 382 -10.11 17.59 -10.93
C TYR A 382 -8.92 18.31 -11.57
N SER A 383 -8.37 19.34 -10.92
CA SER A 383 -7.16 20.02 -11.42
C SER A 383 -5.87 19.27 -11.14
N VAL A 384 -5.84 18.37 -10.14
CA VAL A 384 -4.65 17.69 -9.67
C VAL A 384 -4.62 16.23 -10.11
N ILE A 385 -5.75 15.53 -10.01
CA ILE A 385 -5.83 14.09 -10.32
C ILE A 385 -6.37 13.91 -11.73
N PRO A 386 -5.64 13.23 -12.63
CA PRO A 386 -6.12 12.93 -13.97
C PRO A 386 -7.42 12.11 -13.93
N GLU A 387 -8.36 12.44 -14.83
CA GLU A 387 -9.73 11.88 -14.85
C GLU A 387 -9.76 10.35 -14.90
N GLU A 388 -8.77 9.74 -15.56
CA GLU A 388 -8.63 8.28 -15.68
C GLU A 388 -8.38 7.56 -14.35
N PHE A 389 -7.85 8.29 -13.36
CA PHE A 389 -7.63 7.76 -12.00
C PHE A 389 -8.75 8.10 -11.01
N LEU A 390 -9.77 8.86 -11.39
CA LEU A 390 -10.89 9.16 -10.50
C LEU A 390 -11.95 8.06 -10.57
N LEU A 391 -12.27 7.47 -9.41
CA LEU A 391 -13.27 6.40 -9.32
C LEU A 391 -14.69 6.93 -9.53
N TYR A 392 -14.97 8.14 -9.04
CA TYR A 392 -16.28 8.79 -9.14
C TYR A 392 -16.12 10.10 -9.93
N LYS A 393 -16.92 10.25 -10.98
CA LYS A 393 -16.97 11.44 -11.85
C LYS A 393 -18.19 12.28 -11.56
#